data_69d993436be885dd1cb8ac003244a2b2
#
_entry.id   69d993436be885dd1cb8ac003244a2b2
#
_cell.length_a   1.000
_cell.length_b   1.000
_cell.length_c   1.000
_cell.angle_alpha   90.00
_cell.angle_beta   90.00
_cell.angle_gamma   90.00
#
_symmetry.space_group_name_H-M   'P 1'
#
loop_
_entity.id
_entity.type
_entity.pdbx_description
1 polymer ?
#
loop_
_entity_poly.entity_id
_entity_poly.type
_entity_poly.pdbx_seq_one_letter_code
_entity_poly.pdbx_strand_id
1 'polypeptide(L)'
;SFPVLLSAALLLIMDRSFGTSFYLSDIYIAGEALSNQGGSAILFQHLFWFLGHPEVYIVILPSLGITSEIIATCSRKPIFGYRAMVYSIFGIGVLSFVVWAHHMFISGMNPFLGSVFTILTLIIAVPSAVKAFNYIATLWRGNIVFTPAMLFSIGLVSFFISGGLTGLFLGNSVVDINLPVSYTHLRAHETAMY
;
A
#
# COMPACT_ATOMS: atom_id res chain seq x y z
N SER A 1 3.71 1.38 -14.25
CA SER A 1 4.56 1.36 -13.05
C SER A 1 5.89 0.63 -13.25
N PHE A 2 5.96 -0.52 -13.95
CA PHE A 2 7.21 -1.26 -14.23
C PHE A 2 8.34 -0.41 -14.84
N PRO A 3 8.11 0.46 -15.85
CA PRO A 3 9.17 1.31 -16.39
C PRO A 3 9.82 2.23 -15.36
N VAL A 4 9.06 2.67 -14.34
CA VAL A 4 9.60 3.54 -13.29
C VAL A 4 10.54 2.77 -12.36
N LEU A 5 10.22 1.52 -12.01
CA LEU A 5 11.15 0.65 -11.28
C LEU A 5 12.41 0.34 -12.09
N LEU A 6 12.26 0.09 -13.39
CA LEU A 6 13.41 -0.11 -14.28
C LEU A 6 14.31 1.13 -14.30
N SER A 7 13.73 2.33 -14.35
CA SER A 7 14.48 3.58 -14.26
C SER A 7 15.25 3.67 -12.93
N ALA A 8 14.63 3.29 -11.81
CA ALA A 8 15.32 3.27 -10.51
C ALA A 8 16.53 2.33 -10.52
N ALA A 9 16.37 1.14 -11.11
CA ALA A 9 17.47 0.16 -11.22
C ALA A 9 18.59 0.65 -12.14
N LEU A 10 18.25 1.27 -13.28
CA LEU A 10 19.25 1.83 -14.20
C LEU A 10 20.04 2.95 -13.56
N LEU A 11 19.40 3.89 -12.86
CA LEU A 11 20.05 4.96 -12.13
C LEU A 11 21.00 4.40 -11.03
N LEU A 12 20.59 3.33 -10.35
CA LEU A 12 21.44 2.65 -9.35
C LEU A 12 22.67 2.00 -10.00
N ILE A 13 22.50 1.39 -11.17
CA ILE A 13 23.62 0.81 -11.93
C ILE A 13 24.58 1.93 -12.37
N MET A 14 24.06 3.08 -12.80
CA MET A 14 24.88 4.23 -13.17
C MET A 14 25.68 4.75 -11.96
N ASP A 15 25.06 4.87 -10.79
CA ASP A 15 25.75 5.28 -9.58
C ASP A 15 26.86 4.31 -9.17
N ARG A 16 26.66 3.01 -9.37
CA ARG A 16 27.63 1.97 -9.01
C ARG A 16 28.76 1.79 -10.01
N SER A 17 28.49 1.98 -11.30
CA SER A 17 29.41 1.59 -12.38
C SER A 17 30.02 2.76 -13.13
N PHE A 18 29.36 3.92 -13.11
CA PHE A 18 29.77 5.08 -13.91
C PHE A 18 30.09 6.33 -13.07
N GLY A 19 30.07 6.21 -11.75
CA GLY A 19 30.43 7.30 -10.84
C GLY A 19 29.43 8.47 -10.83
N THR A 20 28.17 8.21 -11.19
CA THR A 20 27.11 9.20 -11.01
C THR A 20 26.64 9.26 -9.56
N SER A 21 25.84 10.26 -9.21
CA SER A 21 25.36 10.47 -7.83
C SER A 21 23.86 10.74 -7.74
N PHE A 22 23.04 9.97 -8.47
CA PHE A 22 21.59 10.13 -8.45
C PHE A 22 20.96 9.89 -7.06
N TYR A 23 21.51 8.95 -6.31
CA TYR A 23 21.00 8.54 -5.00
C TYR A 23 21.91 8.88 -3.83
N LEU A 24 23.08 9.44 -4.09
CA LEU A 24 24.01 9.88 -3.06
C LEU A 24 23.70 11.32 -2.66
N SER A 25 23.46 11.52 -1.37
CA SER A 25 23.37 12.86 -0.79
C SER A 25 24.75 13.51 -0.71
N ASP A 26 24.76 14.81 -0.41
CA ASP A 26 26.02 15.56 -0.20
C ASP A 26 26.89 14.88 0.84
N ILE A 27 28.14 14.57 0.45
CA ILE A 27 29.14 13.98 1.33
C ILE A 27 30.21 15.04 1.61
N TYR A 28 30.44 15.35 2.88
CA TYR A 28 31.48 16.26 3.33
C TYR A 28 32.62 15.47 3.97
N ILE A 29 33.86 15.70 3.52
CA ILE A 29 35.06 15.15 4.14
C ILE A 29 35.89 16.33 4.62
N ALA A 30 36.17 16.38 5.92
CA ALA A 30 36.92 17.46 6.57
C ALA A 30 36.33 18.86 6.33
N GLY A 31 35.01 18.96 6.12
CA GLY A 31 34.33 20.23 5.84
C GLY A 31 34.27 20.62 4.37
N GLU A 32 34.91 19.86 3.48
CA GLU A 32 34.84 20.06 2.03
C GLU A 32 33.89 19.09 1.38
N ALA A 33 33.06 19.60 0.49
CA ALA A 33 32.07 18.82 -0.24
C ALA A 33 32.76 18.05 -1.38
N LEU A 34 32.44 16.76 -1.54
CA LEU A 34 32.94 15.97 -2.67
C LEU A 34 32.34 16.45 -3.99
N SER A 35 33.08 16.30 -5.07
CA SER A 35 32.70 16.78 -6.41
C SER A 35 31.49 16.07 -7.03
N ASN A 36 31.11 14.88 -6.53
CA ASN A 36 29.94 14.12 -6.97
C ASN A 36 28.81 14.26 -5.97
N GLN A 37 28.06 15.35 -6.06
CA GLN A 37 27.02 15.70 -5.09
C GLN A 37 25.69 16.00 -5.76
N GLY A 38 24.62 15.99 -4.97
CA GLY A 38 23.33 16.52 -5.36
C GLY A 38 22.26 15.47 -5.68
N GLY A 39 22.52 14.19 -5.38
CA GLY A 39 21.51 13.13 -5.43
C GLY A 39 20.70 13.01 -4.13
N SER A 40 19.72 12.13 -4.13
CA SER A 40 18.93 11.83 -2.94
C SER A 40 18.42 10.40 -2.92
N ALA A 41 18.60 9.71 -1.79
CA ALA A 41 18.00 8.40 -1.55
C ALA A 41 16.46 8.43 -1.60
N ILE A 42 15.86 9.59 -1.35
CA ILE A 42 14.41 9.79 -1.47
C ILE A 42 13.94 9.60 -2.91
N LEU A 43 14.76 9.98 -3.90
CA LEU A 43 14.44 9.74 -5.32
C LEU A 43 14.24 8.24 -5.60
N PHE A 44 15.16 7.39 -5.10
CA PHE A 44 15.00 5.94 -5.24
C PHE A 44 13.70 5.45 -4.62
N GLN A 45 13.36 5.92 -3.43
CA GLN A 45 12.13 5.51 -2.74
C GLN A 45 10.88 5.94 -3.51
N HIS A 46 10.83 7.14 -4.06
CA HIS A 46 9.71 7.57 -4.91
C HIS A 46 9.55 6.69 -6.14
N LEU A 47 10.63 6.41 -6.85
CA LEU A 47 10.61 5.55 -8.04
C LEU A 47 10.21 4.11 -7.69
N PHE A 48 10.71 3.59 -6.58
CA PHE A 48 10.40 2.24 -6.11
C PHE A 48 8.91 2.13 -5.70
N TRP A 49 8.44 3.03 -4.84
CA TRP A 49 7.08 2.96 -4.29
C TRP A 49 6.00 3.34 -5.30
N PHE A 50 6.35 4.05 -6.36
CA PHE A 50 5.43 4.27 -7.49
C PHE A 50 5.03 2.97 -8.19
N LEU A 51 5.84 1.92 -8.12
CA LEU A 51 5.44 0.56 -8.45
C LEU A 51 4.94 -0.18 -7.20
N GLY A 52 5.69 -0.14 -6.11
CA GLY A 52 5.50 -1.02 -4.95
C GLY A 52 4.11 -0.91 -4.33
N HIS A 53 3.50 0.28 -4.31
CA HIS A 53 2.15 0.42 -3.81
C HIS A 53 1.08 -0.10 -4.81
N PRO A 54 1.08 0.28 -6.11
CA PRO A 54 0.17 -0.35 -7.08
C PRO A 54 0.31 -1.87 -7.18
N GLU A 55 1.47 -2.44 -6.90
CA GLU A 55 1.67 -3.89 -6.89
C GLU A 55 0.74 -4.62 -5.92
N VAL A 56 0.58 -4.11 -4.71
CA VAL A 56 -0.35 -4.72 -3.73
C VAL A 56 -1.81 -4.66 -4.22
N TYR A 57 -2.16 -3.62 -4.99
CA TYR A 57 -3.50 -3.53 -5.59
C TYR A 57 -3.66 -4.43 -6.80
N ILE A 58 -2.61 -4.71 -7.56
CA ILE A 58 -2.62 -5.71 -8.64
C ILE A 58 -2.96 -7.10 -8.09
N VAL A 59 -2.54 -7.40 -6.86
CA VAL A 59 -2.86 -8.68 -6.20
C VAL A 59 -4.26 -8.67 -5.59
N ILE A 60 -4.63 -7.61 -4.86
CA ILE A 60 -5.89 -7.60 -4.11
C ILE A 60 -7.13 -7.41 -4.99
N LEU A 61 -7.08 -6.60 -6.06
CA LEU A 61 -8.26 -6.30 -6.88
C LEU A 61 -8.83 -7.54 -7.59
N PRO A 62 -8.03 -8.41 -8.25
CA PRO A 62 -8.53 -9.67 -8.78
C PRO A 62 -9.07 -10.59 -7.68
N SER A 63 -8.40 -10.66 -6.53
CA SER A 63 -8.85 -11.46 -5.39
C SER A 63 -10.21 -11.01 -4.87
N LEU A 64 -10.47 -9.71 -4.80
CA LEU A 64 -11.77 -9.14 -4.46
C LEU A 64 -12.84 -9.44 -5.53
N GLY A 65 -12.45 -9.52 -6.82
CA GLY A 65 -13.32 -9.95 -7.91
C GLY A 65 -13.77 -11.41 -7.73
N ILE A 66 -12.81 -12.33 -7.57
CA ILE A 66 -13.07 -13.76 -7.33
C ILE A 66 -13.91 -13.95 -6.07
N THR A 67 -13.59 -13.26 -4.99
CA THR A 67 -14.36 -13.29 -3.73
C THR A 67 -15.82 -12.85 -3.94
N SER A 68 -16.07 -11.86 -4.79
CA SER A 68 -17.42 -11.42 -5.12
C SER A 68 -18.25 -12.54 -5.74
N GLU A 69 -17.70 -13.28 -6.71
CA GLU A 69 -18.36 -14.41 -7.36
C GLU A 69 -18.62 -15.57 -6.38
N ILE A 70 -17.63 -15.90 -5.55
CA ILE A 70 -17.75 -16.99 -4.57
C ILE A 70 -18.82 -16.63 -3.53
N ILE A 71 -18.81 -15.42 -2.98
CA ILE A 71 -19.80 -14.98 -1.98
C ILE A 71 -21.20 -15.00 -2.58
N ALA A 72 -21.40 -14.48 -3.79
CA ALA A 72 -22.70 -14.49 -4.44
C ALA A 72 -23.22 -15.92 -4.65
N THR A 73 -22.38 -16.79 -5.19
CA THR A 73 -22.72 -18.19 -5.48
C THR A 73 -23.00 -18.97 -4.22
N CYS A 74 -22.13 -18.90 -3.22
CA CYS A 74 -22.25 -19.66 -1.99
C CYS A 74 -23.30 -19.12 -1.01
N SER A 75 -23.67 -17.84 -1.10
CA SER A 75 -24.80 -17.27 -0.35
C SER A 75 -26.14 -17.40 -1.07
N ARG A 76 -26.12 -17.86 -2.33
CA ARG A 76 -27.28 -17.98 -3.22
C ARG A 76 -28.05 -16.66 -3.36
N LYS A 77 -27.29 -15.55 -3.42
CA LYS A 77 -27.83 -14.19 -3.57
C LYS A 77 -27.00 -13.41 -4.58
N PRO A 78 -27.62 -12.50 -5.34
CA PRO A 78 -26.86 -11.56 -6.15
C PRO A 78 -26.02 -10.64 -5.23
N ILE A 79 -24.90 -10.15 -5.74
CA ILE A 79 -24.08 -9.16 -5.04
C ILE A 79 -24.92 -7.93 -4.71
N PHE A 80 -24.94 -7.57 -3.44
CA PHE A 80 -25.59 -6.34 -2.99
C PHE A 80 -24.84 -5.13 -3.56
N GLY A 81 -25.59 -4.19 -4.16
CA GLY A 81 -25.01 -2.97 -4.67
C GLY A 81 -23.97 -3.17 -5.79
N TYR A 82 -24.21 -4.02 -6.78
CA TYR A 82 -23.27 -4.38 -7.85
C TYR A 82 -22.59 -3.17 -8.48
N ARG A 83 -23.35 -2.11 -8.83
CA ARG A 83 -22.77 -0.88 -9.41
C ARG A 83 -21.80 -0.20 -8.44
N ALA A 84 -22.16 -0.10 -7.17
CA ALA A 84 -21.28 0.47 -6.14
C ALA A 84 -20.00 -0.36 -5.98
N MET A 85 -20.10 -1.70 -6.05
CA MET A 85 -18.94 -2.59 -6.03
C MET A 85 -17.99 -2.36 -7.21
N VAL A 86 -18.54 -2.19 -8.42
CA VAL A 86 -17.72 -1.91 -9.63
C VAL A 86 -17.05 -0.55 -9.53
N TYR A 87 -17.78 0.49 -9.16
CA TYR A 87 -17.20 1.82 -9.00
C TYR A 87 -16.16 1.87 -7.86
N SER A 88 -16.36 1.11 -6.80
CA SER A 88 -15.40 1.01 -5.71
C SER A 88 -14.09 0.36 -6.17
N ILE A 89 -14.15 -0.73 -6.92
CA ILE A 89 -12.94 -1.37 -7.49
C ILE A 89 -12.21 -0.39 -8.41
N PHE A 90 -12.94 0.28 -9.29
CA PHE A 90 -12.36 1.27 -10.21
C PHE A 90 -11.72 2.44 -9.43
N GLY A 91 -12.43 2.96 -8.43
CA GLY A 91 -11.92 4.04 -7.57
C GLY A 91 -10.65 3.66 -6.82
N ILE A 92 -10.61 2.45 -6.22
CA ILE A 92 -9.40 1.92 -5.57
C ILE A 92 -8.27 1.83 -6.59
N GLY A 93 -8.53 1.29 -7.78
CA GLY A 93 -7.52 1.15 -8.84
C GLY A 93 -6.91 2.49 -9.27
N VAL A 94 -7.73 3.52 -9.46
CA VAL A 94 -7.24 4.87 -9.80
C VAL A 94 -6.46 5.51 -8.65
N LEU A 95 -7.00 5.45 -7.43
CA LEU A 95 -6.36 6.03 -6.25
C LEU A 95 -5.03 5.34 -5.92
N SER A 96 -4.87 4.07 -6.25
CA SER A 96 -3.62 3.33 -6.01
C SER A 96 -2.37 4.00 -6.59
N PHE A 97 -2.53 4.77 -7.66
CA PHE A 97 -1.41 5.48 -8.32
C PHE A 97 -1.05 6.82 -7.68
N VAL A 98 -1.82 7.32 -6.74
CA VAL A 98 -1.58 8.65 -6.15
C VAL A 98 -1.32 8.60 -4.64
N VAL A 99 -1.15 7.42 -4.05
CA VAL A 99 -0.98 7.26 -2.60
C VAL A 99 0.37 6.64 -2.18
N TRP A 100 1.26 6.33 -3.13
CA TRP A 100 2.48 5.55 -2.87
C TRP A 100 3.38 6.11 -1.76
N ALA A 101 3.39 7.43 -1.55
CA ALA A 101 4.36 8.03 -0.64
C ALA A 101 3.98 7.92 0.85
N HIS A 102 2.84 7.28 1.18
CA HIS A 102 2.60 6.89 2.58
C HIS A 102 3.60 5.84 3.09
N HIS A 103 4.30 5.14 2.21
CA HIS A 103 5.44 4.27 2.57
C HIS A 103 6.71 5.04 2.93
N MET A 104 6.69 6.37 2.86
CA MET A 104 7.89 7.21 2.94
C MET A 104 7.79 8.29 4.02
N PHE A 105 6.83 8.23 4.94
CA PHE A 105 6.62 9.27 5.94
C PHE A 105 7.84 9.54 6.83
N ILE A 106 8.65 8.51 7.12
CA ILE A 106 9.86 8.61 7.93
C ILE A 106 11.15 8.75 7.12
N SER A 107 11.07 8.86 5.79
CA SER A 107 12.25 8.94 4.92
C SER A 107 12.88 10.35 4.81
N GLY A 108 12.36 11.33 5.55
CA GLY A 108 12.78 12.73 5.43
C GLY A 108 12.04 13.51 4.36
N MET A 109 10.85 13.06 3.97
CA MET A 109 9.97 13.75 3.04
C MET A 109 9.47 15.09 3.61
N ASN A 110 9.23 16.06 2.73
CA ASN A 110 8.66 17.35 3.11
C ASN A 110 7.32 17.15 3.87
N PRO A 111 7.13 17.74 5.06
CA PRO A 111 5.91 17.58 5.87
C PRO A 111 4.61 17.95 5.16
N PHE A 112 4.65 18.94 4.28
CA PHE A 112 3.50 19.32 3.44
C PHE A 112 3.09 18.18 2.52
N LEU A 113 4.04 17.56 1.83
CA LEU A 113 3.77 16.38 0.99
C LEU A 113 3.28 15.20 1.84
N GLY A 114 3.83 14.98 3.03
CA GLY A 114 3.33 14.01 3.99
C GLY A 114 1.85 14.18 4.31
N SER A 115 1.43 15.42 4.54
CA SER A 115 0.02 15.75 4.80
C SER A 115 -0.87 15.48 3.57
N VAL A 116 -0.42 15.83 2.37
CA VAL A 116 -1.15 15.56 1.12
C VAL A 116 -1.33 14.04 0.93
N PHE A 117 -0.26 13.25 1.06
CA PHE A 117 -0.34 11.80 0.92
C PHE A 117 -1.16 11.14 2.03
N THR A 118 -1.19 11.70 3.23
CA THR A 118 -2.12 11.29 4.29
C THR A 118 -3.56 11.42 3.84
N ILE A 119 -3.96 12.59 3.35
CA ILE A 119 -5.34 12.83 2.88
C ILE A 119 -5.69 11.88 1.73
N LEU A 120 -4.83 11.76 0.73
CA LEU A 120 -5.06 10.88 -0.42
C LEU A 120 -5.20 9.41 0.01
N THR A 121 -4.37 8.97 0.96
CA THR A 121 -4.44 7.61 1.50
C THR A 121 -5.74 7.37 2.26
N LEU A 122 -6.20 8.33 3.06
CA LEU A 122 -7.45 8.21 3.79
C LEU A 122 -8.68 8.19 2.87
N ILE A 123 -8.63 8.87 1.73
CA ILE A 123 -9.73 8.84 0.72
C ILE A 123 -9.97 7.43 0.19
N ILE A 124 -8.94 6.58 0.05
CA ILE A 124 -9.10 5.20 -0.45
C ILE A 124 -9.90 4.31 0.53
N ALA A 125 -10.01 4.73 1.79
CA ALA A 125 -10.84 4.03 2.77
C ALA A 125 -12.33 4.07 2.41
N VAL A 126 -12.81 5.12 1.74
CA VAL A 126 -14.21 5.26 1.36
C VAL A 126 -14.66 4.15 0.40
N PRO A 127 -14.07 3.95 -0.78
CA PRO A 127 -14.45 2.85 -1.66
C PRO A 127 -14.17 1.48 -1.03
N SER A 128 -13.17 1.35 -0.17
CA SER A 128 -12.88 0.10 0.55
C SER A 128 -13.98 -0.23 1.56
N ALA A 129 -14.49 0.75 2.29
CA ALA A 129 -15.60 0.58 3.21
C ALA A 129 -16.89 0.18 2.47
N VAL A 130 -17.18 0.82 1.33
CA VAL A 130 -18.32 0.45 0.49
C VAL A 130 -18.26 -1.03 0.11
N LYS A 131 -17.09 -1.54 -0.28
CA LYS A 131 -16.93 -2.97 -0.59
C LYS A 131 -17.17 -3.85 0.62
N ALA A 132 -16.58 -3.50 1.77
CA ALA A 132 -16.75 -4.27 3.00
C ALA A 132 -18.24 -4.38 3.39
N PHE A 133 -18.96 -3.27 3.41
CA PHE A 133 -20.39 -3.26 3.72
C PHE A 133 -21.21 -4.05 2.70
N ASN A 134 -20.90 -3.96 1.43
CA ASN A 134 -21.62 -4.70 0.38
C ASN A 134 -21.38 -6.21 0.47
N TYR A 135 -20.19 -6.67 0.87
CA TYR A 135 -19.94 -8.09 1.15
C TYR A 135 -20.78 -8.56 2.34
N ILE A 136 -20.79 -7.81 3.44
CA ILE A 136 -21.61 -8.13 4.62
C ILE A 136 -23.09 -8.16 4.24
N ALA A 137 -23.58 -7.20 3.48
CA ALA A 137 -24.96 -7.14 3.03
C ALA A 137 -25.34 -8.29 2.08
N THR A 138 -24.38 -8.77 1.27
CA THR A 138 -24.57 -9.95 0.42
C THR A 138 -24.71 -11.22 1.26
N LEU A 139 -23.90 -11.35 2.31
CA LEU A 139 -23.98 -12.48 3.26
C LEU A 139 -25.25 -12.43 4.11
N TRP A 140 -25.72 -11.24 4.44
CA TRP A 140 -26.89 -11.05 5.30
C TRP A 140 -28.12 -11.74 4.77
N ARG A 141 -28.71 -12.64 5.58
CA ARG A 141 -29.87 -13.47 5.21
C ARG A 141 -29.68 -14.32 3.94
N GLY A 142 -28.43 -14.65 3.60
CA GLY A 142 -28.11 -15.61 2.54
C GLY A 142 -28.25 -17.05 3.02
N ASN A 143 -28.57 -17.95 2.10
CA ASN A 143 -28.51 -19.39 2.36
C ASN A 143 -27.08 -19.87 2.14
N ILE A 144 -26.22 -19.66 3.17
CA ILE A 144 -24.78 -19.84 3.06
C ILE A 144 -24.42 -21.32 3.05
N VAL A 145 -23.65 -21.71 2.02
CA VAL A 145 -23.03 -23.03 1.94
C VAL A 145 -21.53 -22.87 2.26
N PHE A 146 -21.10 -23.48 3.35
CA PHE A 146 -19.73 -23.41 3.82
C PHE A 146 -18.82 -24.39 3.05
N THR A 147 -18.50 -24.02 1.80
CA THR A 147 -17.44 -24.68 1.04
C THR A 147 -16.07 -24.15 1.47
N PRO A 148 -14.97 -24.88 1.21
CA PRO A 148 -13.61 -24.34 1.45
C PRO A 148 -13.39 -22.98 0.79
N ALA A 149 -13.84 -22.79 -0.45
CA ALA A 149 -13.76 -21.50 -1.15
C ALA A 149 -14.49 -20.39 -0.41
N MET A 150 -15.70 -20.68 0.13
CA MET A 150 -16.48 -19.72 0.91
C MET A 150 -15.80 -19.35 2.22
N LEU A 151 -15.19 -20.31 2.92
CA LEU A 151 -14.45 -20.06 4.16
C LEU A 151 -13.23 -19.14 3.90
N PHE A 152 -12.47 -19.39 2.83
CA PHE A 152 -11.39 -18.50 2.41
C PHE A 152 -11.90 -17.11 2.04
N SER A 153 -13.03 -17.00 1.37
CA SER A 153 -13.63 -15.71 1.01
C SER A 153 -14.09 -14.91 2.22
N ILE A 154 -14.69 -15.57 3.22
CA ILE A 154 -15.04 -14.93 4.50
C ILE A 154 -13.79 -14.48 5.24
N GLY A 155 -12.75 -15.32 5.26
CA GLY A 155 -11.44 -14.98 5.83
C GLY A 155 -10.84 -13.76 5.15
N LEU A 156 -10.82 -13.71 3.81
CA LEU A 156 -10.33 -12.57 3.05
C LEU A 156 -11.09 -11.29 3.41
N VAL A 157 -12.43 -11.32 3.46
CA VAL A 157 -13.24 -10.15 3.83
C VAL A 157 -12.94 -9.71 5.26
N SER A 158 -12.80 -10.65 6.20
CA SER A 158 -12.46 -10.34 7.60
C SER A 158 -11.10 -9.65 7.70
N PHE A 159 -10.07 -10.18 7.04
CA PHE A 159 -8.74 -9.57 7.00
C PHE A 159 -8.72 -8.25 6.23
N PHE A 160 -9.51 -8.11 5.18
CA PHE A 160 -9.66 -6.86 4.44
C PHE A 160 -10.26 -5.75 5.33
N ILE A 161 -11.25 -6.08 6.16
CA ILE A 161 -11.85 -5.13 7.10
C ILE A 161 -10.86 -4.77 8.21
N SER A 162 -10.26 -5.75 8.88
CA SER A 162 -9.32 -5.49 9.97
C SER A 162 -8.07 -4.76 9.50
N GLY A 163 -7.51 -5.16 8.34
CA GLY A 163 -6.39 -4.48 7.71
C GLY A 163 -6.73 -3.06 7.24
N GLY A 164 -7.95 -2.85 6.74
CA GLY A 164 -8.44 -1.52 6.37
C GLY A 164 -8.58 -0.58 7.57
N LEU A 165 -9.06 -1.09 8.71
CA LEU A 165 -9.16 -0.32 9.95
C LEU A 165 -7.79 0.07 10.49
N THR A 166 -6.82 -0.85 10.54
CA THR A 166 -5.44 -0.52 10.94
C THR A 166 -4.76 0.41 9.94
N GLY A 167 -5.08 0.28 8.66
CA GLY A 167 -4.60 1.16 7.59
C GLY A 167 -5.01 2.63 7.74
N LEU A 168 -6.14 2.93 8.41
CA LEU A 168 -6.54 4.30 8.72
C LEU A 168 -5.54 4.97 9.69
N PHE A 169 -5.02 4.21 10.65
CA PHE A 169 -4.00 4.73 11.58
C PHE A 169 -2.64 4.86 10.89
N LEU A 170 -2.21 3.84 10.16
CA LEU A 170 -0.93 3.83 9.44
C LEU A 170 -0.89 4.82 8.27
N GLY A 171 -2.03 5.12 7.67
CA GLY A 171 -2.14 6.12 6.60
C GLY A 171 -2.02 7.57 7.09
N ASN A 172 -2.01 7.81 8.39
CA ASN A 172 -1.82 9.13 8.98
C ASN A 172 -0.35 9.32 9.36
N SER A 173 0.34 10.27 8.71
CA SER A 173 1.76 10.54 8.91
C SER A 173 2.13 10.83 10.37
N VAL A 174 1.28 11.52 11.12
CA VAL A 174 1.53 11.86 12.54
C VAL A 174 1.52 10.62 13.42
N VAL A 175 0.64 9.67 13.13
CA VAL A 175 0.55 8.40 13.88
C VAL A 175 1.62 7.42 13.42
N ASP A 176 1.83 7.31 12.10
CA ASP A 176 2.79 6.39 11.49
C ASP A 176 4.22 6.66 11.94
N ILE A 177 4.63 7.93 12.05
CA ILE A 177 5.99 8.30 12.50
C ILE A 177 6.37 7.65 13.85
N ASN A 178 5.41 7.44 14.73
CA ASN A 178 5.65 6.84 16.06
C ASN A 178 5.61 5.30 16.05
N LEU A 179 4.96 4.67 15.07
CA LEU A 179 4.76 3.23 15.03
C LEU A 179 6.00 2.44 14.56
N PRO A 180 6.78 2.86 13.56
CA PRO A 180 7.98 2.15 13.13
C PRO A 180 9.03 2.01 14.22
N VAL A 181 9.11 2.95 15.16
CA VAL A 181 10.04 2.87 16.31
C VAL A 181 9.69 1.67 17.19
N SER A 182 8.40 1.44 17.46
CA SER A 182 7.96 0.25 18.21
C SER A 182 8.15 -1.04 17.40
N TYR A 183 8.03 -1.00 16.07
CA TYR A 183 8.22 -2.17 15.20
C TYR A 183 9.67 -2.64 15.15
N THR A 184 10.63 -1.73 15.07
CA THR A 184 12.06 -2.05 15.12
C THR A 184 12.48 -2.59 16.48
N HIS A 185 11.91 -2.10 17.56
CA HIS A 185 12.18 -2.59 18.91
C HIS A 185 11.56 -3.97 19.20
N LEU A 186 10.34 -4.22 18.72
CA LEU A 186 9.68 -5.55 18.85
C LEU A 186 10.42 -6.61 18.03
N ARG A 187 10.82 -6.33 16.77
CA ARG A 187 11.58 -7.28 15.95
C ARG A 187 12.99 -7.56 16.50
N ALA A 188 13.64 -6.57 17.10
CA ALA A 188 14.94 -6.78 17.73
C ALA A 188 14.86 -7.76 18.92
N HIS A 189 13.74 -7.78 19.65
CA HIS A 189 13.50 -8.74 20.71
C HIS A 189 13.19 -10.16 20.18
N GLU A 190 12.44 -10.27 19.09
CA GLU A 190 12.12 -11.59 18.51
C GLU A 190 13.33 -12.26 17.84
N THR A 191 14.22 -11.51 17.21
CA THR A 191 15.45 -12.05 16.60
C THR A 191 16.54 -12.40 17.62
N ALA A 192 16.45 -11.94 18.86
CA ALA A 192 17.38 -12.32 19.94
C ALA A 192 17.00 -13.62 20.64
N MET A 193 15.88 -14.25 20.29
CA MET A 193 15.38 -15.49 20.90
C MET A 193 15.45 -16.73 19.98
N TYR A 194 16.09 -16.63 18.80
CA TYR A 194 16.36 -17.77 17.93
C TYR A 194 17.84 -17.91 17.59
#